data_4e924f1ef7952c773c6bb2128b4e26af
#
_entry.id   4e924f1ef7952c773c6bb2128b4e26af
#
_cell.length_a   1.000
_cell.length_b   1.000
_cell.length_c   1.000
_cell.angle_alpha   90.00
_cell.angle_beta   90.00
_cell.angle_gamma   90.00
#
_symmetry.space_group_name_H-M   'P 1'
#
loop_
_entity.id
_entity.type
_entity.pdbx_description
1 polymer ?
#
loop_
_entity_poly.entity_id
_entity_poly.type
_entity_poly.pdbx_seq_one_letter_code
_entity_poly.pdbx_strand_id
1 'polypeptide(L)'
;VDEAGQKAVEYERYINRSGDEEIMSRWEKSNGVTFTKKEDMDIDSFKKAVDGIDDWFVKELKSAGYDDAQDLVDLFTEDSVDTVEDYSDLNWPETTWNFACSTTETSTWADGGRKFGELMEKATGGKVKVNIYAADQLTNGNQSEGIQALMNGDPVQISMHSNLIYS
;
A
#
# COMPACT_ATOMS: atom_id res chain seq x y z
N VAL A 1 -4.24 0.36 -13.80
CA VAL A 1 -3.74 -0.58 -12.77
C VAL A 1 -2.83 0.15 -11.80
N ASP A 2 -1.79 0.84 -12.25
CA ASP A 2 -0.81 1.53 -11.39
C ASP A 2 -1.46 2.56 -10.47
N GLU A 3 -2.36 3.40 -11.00
CA GLU A 3 -3.09 4.38 -10.19
C GLU A 3 -3.92 3.71 -9.10
N ALA A 4 -4.66 2.63 -9.42
CA ALA A 4 -5.43 1.89 -8.41
C ALA A 4 -4.53 1.27 -7.33
N GLY A 5 -3.33 0.79 -7.71
CA GLY A 5 -2.34 0.28 -6.78
C GLY A 5 -1.83 1.35 -5.83
N GLN A 6 -1.44 2.50 -6.36
CA GLN A 6 -0.98 3.64 -5.57
C GLN A 6 -2.04 4.09 -4.55
N LYS A 7 -3.30 4.28 -5.01
CA LYS A 7 -4.41 4.66 -4.14
C LYS A 7 -4.70 3.63 -3.05
N ALA A 8 -4.57 2.35 -3.34
CA ALA A 8 -4.73 1.29 -2.35
C ALA A 8 -3.65 1.33 -1.26
N VAL A 9 -2.38 1.58 -1.63
CA VAL A 9 -1.27 1.76 -0.68
C VAL A 9 -1.50 2.98 0.22
N GLU A 10 -2.00 4.06 -0.34
CA GLU A 10 -2.29 5.28 0.42
C GLU A 10 -3.45 5.07 1.39
N TYR A 11 -4.51 4.39 0.96
CA TYR A 11 -5.61 4.00 1.82
C TYR A 11 -5.13 3.11 2.98
N GLU A 12 -4.27 2.13 2.72
CA GLU A 12 -3.68 1.27 3.74
C GLU A 12 -2.89 2.09 4.77
N ARG A 13 -2.10 3.07 4.34
CA ARG A 13 -1.40 4.00 5.24
C ARG A 13 -2.35 4.83 6.08
N TYR A 14 -3.45 5.29 5.49
CA TYR A 14 -4.48 6.05 6.20
C TYR A 14 -5.13 5.22 7.31
N ILE A 15 -5.58 3.99 7.03
CA ILE A 15 -6.21 3.13 8.04
C ILE A 15 -5.25 2.70 9.14
N ASN A 16 -3.97 2.46 8.82
CA ASN A 16 -2.95 2.20 9.84
C ASN A 16 -2.83 3.38 10.82
N ARG A 17 -2.72 4.59 10.33
CA ARG A 17 -2.63 5.79 11.18
C ARG A 17 -3.87 6.01 12.03
N SER A 18 -5.06 5.80 11.49
CA SER A 18 -6.31 5.96 12.25
C SER A 18 -6.48 4.90 13.34
N GLY A 19 -5.99 3.68 13.11
CA GLY A 19 -5.94 2.63 14.14
C GLY A 19 -4.98 2.93 15.27
N ASP A 20 -3.89 3.64 15.03
CA ASP A 20 -2.90 3.99 16.04
C ASP A 20 -3.49 4.84 17.17
N GLU A 21 -4.37 5.79 16.88
CA GLU A 21 -5.02 6.64 17.88
C GLU A 21 -5.85 5.83 18.89
N GLU A 22 -6.59 4.84 18.40
CA GLU A 22 -7.38 3.94 19.25
C GLU A 22 -6.48 3.08 20.14
N ILE A 23 -5.41 2.53 19.59
CA ILE A 23 -4.42 1.73 20.30
C ILE A 23 -3.73 2.58 21.37
N MET A 24 -3.28 3.77 21.04
CA MET A 24 -2.65 4.71 21.97
C MET A 24 -3.58 5.03 23.14
N SER A 25 -4.84 5.41 22.86
CA SER A 25 -5.83 5.70 23.90
C SER A 25 -6.08 4.49 24.81
N ARG A 26 -6.11 3.29 24.26
CA ARG A 26 -6.28 2.05 25.04
C ARG A 26 -5.07 1.79 25.93
N TRP A 27 -3.86 2.01 25.46
CA TRP A 27 -2.63 1.81 26.23
C TRP A 27 -2.46 2.83 27.34
N GLU A 28 -2.80 4.09 27.12
CA GLU A 28 -2.82 5.11 28.18
C GLU A 28 -3.74 4.70 29.32
N LYS A 29 -4.94 4.20 28.99
CA LYS A 29 -5.96 3.81 29.99
C LYS A 29 -5.65 2.51 30.74
N SER A 30 -5.04 1.53 30.07
CA SER A 30 -4.88 0.19 30.63
C SER A 30 -3.47 -0.12 31.14
N ASN A 31 -2.43 0.48 30.56
CA ASN A 31 -1.05 0.09 30.80
C ASN A 31 -0.20 1.20 31.46
N GLY A 32 -0.78 2.37 31.72
CA GLY A 32 -0.06 3.50 32.31
C GLY A 32 1.05 4.06 31.40
N VAL A 33 0.93 3.84 30.10
CA VAL A 33 1.86 4.38 29.10
C VAL A 33 1.50 5.85 28.87
N THR A 34 2.50 6.72 28.80
CA THR A 34 2.32 8.13 28.41
C THR A 34 2.89 8.34 27.01
N PHE A 35 2.07 8.87 26.13
CA PHE A 35 2.51 9.26 24.79
C PHE A 35 2.81 10.75 24.73
N THR A 36 3.96 11.11 24.18
CA THR A 36 4.25 12.51 23.86
C THR A 36 3.41 12.91 22.65
N LYS A 37 2.56 13.90 22.84
CA LYS A 37 1.70 14.40 21.78
C LYS A 37 2.49 15.25 20.79
N LYS A 38 1.99 15.35 19.56
CA LYS A 38 2.63 16.12 18.50
C LYS A 38 2.85 17.59 18.88
N GLU A 39 1.88 18.20 19.59
CA GLU A 39 1.96 19.57 20.09
C GLU A 39 3.04 19.80 21.14
N ASP A 40 3.49 18.75 21.83
CA ASP A 40 4.53 18.78 22.86
C ASP A 40 5.92 18.46 22.29
N MET A 41 6.02 18.19 21.01
CA MET A 41 7.28 17.89 20.33
C MET A 41 7.80 19.11 19.59
N ASP A 42 9.12 19.35 19.66
CA ASP A 42 9.77 20.36 18.81
C ASP A 42 9.91 19.86 17.36
N ILE A 43 8.76 19.78 16.68
CA ILE A 43 8.68 19.29 15.28
C ILE A 43 9.52 20.16 14.35
N ASP A 44 9.63 21.46 14.63
CA ASP A 44 10.37 22.38 13.77
C ASP A 44 11.88 22.09 13.78
N SER A 45 12.43 21.69 14.95
CA SER A 45 13.83 21.25 15.01
C SER A 45 14.07 19.95 14.22
N PHE A 46 13.14 19.01 14.24
CA PHE A 46 13.22 17.78 13.42
C PHE A 46 13.12 18.10 11.93
N LYS A 47 12.17 18.93 11.51
CA LYS A 47 12.05 19.35 10.12
C LYS A 47 13.31 20.02 9.61
N LYS A 48 13.89 20.93 10.43
CA LYS A 48 15.13 21.61 10.08
C LYS A 48 16.32 20.65 9.97
N ALA A 49 16.34 19.60 10.78
CA ALA A 49 17.41 18.60 10.75
C ALA A 49 17.39 17.73 9.47
N VAL A 50 16.22 17.61 8.83
CA VAL A 50 16.03 16.85 7.58
C VAL A 50 15.77 17.75 6.37
N ASP A 51 15.94 19.06 6.52
CA ASP A 51 15.80 20.01 5.42
C ASP A 51 16.76 19.66 4.26
N GLY A 52 16.20 19.59 3.05
CA GLY A 52 16.95 19.19 1.85
C GLY A 52 17.19 17.67 1.70
N ILE A 53 16.55 16.81 2.54
CA ILE A 53 16.70 15.37 2.39
C ILE A 53 16.11 14.88 1.07
N ASP A 54 15.05 15.51 0.59
CA ASP A 54 14.40 15.17 -0.69
C ASP A 54 15.35 15.47 -1.85
N ASP A 55 15.99 16.63 -1.88
CA ASP A 55 16.98 17.01 -2.88
C ASP A 55 18.18 16.05 -2.86
N TRP A 56 18.64 15.70 -1.66
CA TRP A 56 19.73 14.73 -1.51
C TRP A 56 19.30 13.36 -2.06
N PHE A 57 18.09 12.89 -1.76
CA PHE A 57 17.61 11.59 -2.20
C PHE A 57 17.41 11.54 -3.72
N VAL A 58 16.83 12.58 -4.32
CA VAL A 58 16.75 12.74 -5.79
C VAL A 58 18.13 12.67 -6.44
N LYS A 59 19.12 13.33 -5.86
CA LYS A 59 20.49 13.30 -6.37
C LYS A 59 21.11 11.90 -6.31
N GLU A 60 20.91 11.18 -5.20
CA GLU A 60 21.41 9.81 -5.05
C GLU A 60 20.74 8.85 -6.05
N LEU A 61 19.42 8.95 -6.23
CA LEU A 61 18.67 8.15 -7.21
C LEU A 61 19.15 8.42 -8.64
N LYS A 62 19.34 9.69 -9.03
CA LYS A 62 19.89 10.05 -10.35
C LYS A 62 21.29 9.50 -10.55
N SER A 63 22.12 9.52 -9.51
CA SER A 63 23.47 8.95 -9.54
C SER A 63 23.45 7.42 -9.70
N ALA A 64 22.38 6.76 -9.25
CA ALA A 64 22.13 5.34 -9.41
C ALA A 64 21.49 4.97 -10.75
N GLY A 65 21.18 5.96 -11.61
CA GLY A 65 20.65 5.75 -12.95
C GLY A 65 19.12 5.84 -13.09
N TYR A 66 18.43 6.40 -12.09
CA TYR A 66 16.99 6.64 -12.12
C TYR A 66 16.71 8.06 -12.62
N ASP A 67 16.38 8.20 -13.90
CA ASP A 67 16.13 9.51 -14.52
C ASP A 67 14.83 10.17 -14.03
N ASP A 68 13.84 9.35 -13.60
CA ASP A 68 12.56 9.73 -13.04
C ASP A 68 12.57 9.96 -11.51
N ALA A 69 13.76 10.19 -10.95
CA ALA A 69 13.95 10.29 -9.50
C ALA A 69 13.08 11.36 -8.82
N GLN A 70 12.80 12.47 -9.49
CA GLN A 70 11.91 13.51 -8.94
C GLN A 70 10.47 13.00 -8.86
N ASP A 71 9.97 12.39 -9.93
CA ASP A 71 8.60 11.83 -9.98
C ASP A 71 8.42 10.75 -8.90
N LEU A 72 9.47 9.95 -8.65
CA LEU A 72 9.45 8.94 -7.58
C LEU A 72 9.36 9.58 -6.19
N VAL A 73 10.06 10.67 -5.93
CA VAL A 73 9.99 11.38 -4.64
C VAL A 73 8.64 12.05 -4.47
N ASP A 74 8.12 12.68 -5.51
CA ASP A 74 6.81 13.35 -5.49
C ASP A 74 5.67 12.39 -5.16
N LEU A 75 5.74 11.12 -5.60
CA LEU A 75 4.79 10.07 -5.23
C LEU A 75 4.70 9.81 -3.71
N PHE A 76 5.77 10.08 -2.95
CA PHE A 76 5.75 9.94 -1.49
C PHE A 76 5.16 11.16 -0.76
N THR A 77 5.05 12.28 -1.44
CA THR A 77 4.59 13.55 -0.86
C THR A 77 3.15 13.90 -1.24
N GLU A 78 2.58 13.25 -2.26
CA GLU A 78 1.19 13.44 -2.64
C GLU A 78 0.23 12.81 -1.63
N ASP A 79 -0.63 13.62 -1.04
CA ASP A 79 -1.76 13.15 -0.23
C ASP A 79 -2.82 12.52 -1.14
N SER A 80 -3.03 11.27 -0.94
CA SER A 80 -3.87 10.46 -1.67
C SER A 80 -5.28 10.50 -1.63
N VAL A 81 -5.93 9.59 -2.34
CA VAL A 81 -7.17 9.54 -2.43
C VAL A 81 -8.11 8.46 -2.83
N ASP A 82 -9.36 8.60 -2.56
CA ASP A 82 -10.50 7.77 -2.86
C ASP A 82 -10.98 7.91 -4.31
N THR A 83 -10.18 8.52 -5.17
CA THR A 83 -10.52 8.74 -6.55
C THR A 83 -9.51 8.09 -7.49
N VAL A 84 -10.00 7.51 -8.53
CA VAL A 84 -9.24 7.00 -9.66
C VAL A 84 -9.82 7.59 -10.94
N GLU A 85 -9.00 7.81 -11.95
CA GLU A 85 -9.48 8.24 -13.27
C GLU A 85 -10.43 7.18 -13.87
N ASP A 86 -11.41 7.65 -14.62
CA ASP A 86 -12.35 6.77 -15.32
C ASP A 86 -11.73 6.30 -16.64
N TYR A 87 -11.51 5.02 -16.75
CA TYR A 87 -10.99 4.33 -17.94
C TYR A 87 -12.02 3.35 -18.52
N SER A 88 -13.31 3.52 -18.18
CA SER A 88 -14.38 2.61 -18.59
C SER A 88 -14.63 2.60 -20.11
N ASP A 89 -14.19 3.65 -20.82
CA ASP A 89 -14.23 3.77 -22.27
C ASP A 89 -13.18 2.92 -23.00
N LEU A 90 -12.16 2.47 -22.27
CA LEU A 90 -11.17 1.53 -22.83
C LEU A 90 -11.76 0.12 -22.97
N ASN A 91 -11.23 -0.62 -23.95
CA ASN A 91 -11.69 -1.98 -24.22
C ASN A 91 -11.13 -3.00 -23.22
N TRP A 92 -11.61 -2.94 -21.98
CA TRP A 92 -11.27 -3.92 -20.96
C TRP A 92 -11.96 -5.25 -21.21
N PRO A 93 -11.26 -6.39 -21.09
CA PRO A 93 -11.91 -7.69 -21.03
C PRO A 93 -12.67 -7.82 -19.70
N GLU A 94 -13.82 -8.49 -19.71
CA GLU A 94 -14.45 -8.93 -18.47
C GLU A 94 -13.57 -10.00 -17.84
N THR A 95 -13.02 -9.70 -16.66
CA THR A 95 -12.09 -10.60 -15.97
C THR A 95 -12.18 -10.45 -14.47
N THR A 96 -11.70 -11.48 -13.77
CA THR A 96 -11.53 -11.46 -12.31
C THR A 96 -10.09 -11.85 -12.00
N TRP A 97 -9.42 -10.98 -11.24
CA TRP A 97 -8.09 -11.25 -10.73
C TRP A 97 -8.16 -11.74 -9.29
N ASN A 98 -7.23 -12.60 -8.93
CA ASN A 98 -7.01 -13.02 -7.55
C ASN A 98 -5.81 -12.28 -6.97
N PHE A 99 -6.08 -11.55 -5.91
CA PHE A 99 -5.08 -10.84 -5.11
C PHE A 99 -4.79 -11.69 -3.87
N ALA A 100 -3.54 -12.07 -3.66
CA ALA A 100 -3.11 -12.81 -2.49
C ALA A 100 -2.29 -11.94 -1.54
N CYS A 101 -2.47 -12.11 -0.23
CA CYS A 101 -1.56 -11.56 0.76
C CYS A 101 -1.28 -12.57 1.87
N SER A 102 -0.07 -12.49 2.45
CA SER A 102 0.37 -13.43 3.49
C SER A 102 -0.15 -13.11 4.89
N THR A 103 -0.81 -11.98 5.05
CA THR A 103 -1.39 -11.55 6.34
C THR A 103 -2.85 -11.95 6.46
N THR A 104 -3.41 -11.83 7.66
CA THR A 104 -4.79 -12.23 7.96
C THR A 104 -5.83 -11.35 7.26
N GLU A 105 -7.06 -11.86 7.17
CA GLU A 105 -8.22 -11.19 6.55
C GLU A 105 -8.51 -9.80 7.13
N THR A 106 -8.21 -9.59 8.40
CA THR A 106 -8.40 -8.32 9.12
C THR A 106 -7.18 -7.41 9.12
N SER A 107 -6.19 -7.73 8.30
CA SER A 107 -4.98 -6.93 8.19
C SER A 107 -5.17 -5.73 7.27
N THR A 108 -4.37 -4.70 7.48
CA THR A 108 -4.31 -3.55 6.58
C THR A 108 -3.86 -3.91 5.17
N TRP A 109 -3.11 -5.00 5.00
CA TRP A 109 -2.74 -5.51 3.67
C TRP A 109 -3.95 -6.05 2.91
N ALA A 110 -4.81 -6.80 3.59
CA ALA A 110 -6.07 -7.26 3.00
C ALA A 110 -7.02 -6.09 2.69
N ASP A 111 -7.04 -5.05 3.56
CA ASP A 111 -7.80 -3.82 3.32
C ASP A 111 -7.26 -3.05 2.11
N GLY A 112 -5.94 -2.95 1.97
CA GLY A 112 -5.30 -2.37 0.79
C GLY A 112 -5.67 -3.12 -0.49
N GLY A 113 -5.68 -4.47 -0.44
CA GLY A 113 -6.16 -5.31 -1.55
C GLY A 113 -7.62 -5.05 -1.91
N ARG A 114 -8.50 -4.94 -0.91
CA ARG A 114 -9.92 -4.58 -1.11
C ARG A 114 -10.07 -3.21 -1.77
N LYS A 115 -9.31 -2.22 -1.28
CA LYS A 115 -9.30 -0.88 -1.86
C LYS A 115 -8.82 -0.87 -3.31
N PHE A 116 -7.75 -1.61 -3.61
CA PHE A 116 -7.29 -1.80 -4.99
C PHE A 116 -8.41 -2.38 -5.88
N GLY A 117 -9.12 -3.42 -5.41
CA GLY A 117 -10.23 -4.03 -6.13
C GLY A 117 -11.37 -3.04 -6.40
N GLU A 118 -11.76 -2.25 -5.39
CA GLU A 118 -12.77 -1.19 -5.53
C GLU A 118 -12.37 -0.18 -6.61
N LEU A 119 -11.13 0.30 -6.58
CA LEU A 119 -10.63 1.27 -7.53
C LEU A 119 -10.54 0.71 -8.96
N MET A 120 -10.14 -0.55 -9.10
CA MET A 120 -10.12 -1.23 -10.41
C MET A 120 -11.53 -1.42 -10.98
N GLU A 121 -12.48 -1.85 -10.15
CA GLU A 121 -13.89 -1.99 -10.58
C GLU A 121 -14.45 -0.65 -11.03
N LYS A 122 -14.20 0.42 -10.27
CA LYS A 122 -14.62 1.79 -10.59
C LYS A 122 -13.97 2.30 -11.89
N ALA A 123 -12.65 2.17 -12.02
CA ALA A 123 -11.91 2.66 -13.19
C ALA A 123 -12.29 1.95 -14.49
N THR A 124 -12.72 0.70 -14.42
CA THR A 124 -13.03 -0.13 -15.60
C THR A 124 -14.52 -0.27 -15.90
N GLY A 125 -15.37 0.48 -15.18
CA GLY A 125 -16.83 0.37 -15.31
C GLY A 125 -17.36 -1.03 -14.94
N GLY A 126 -16.73 -1.68 -13.93
CA GLY A 126 -17.13 -2.99 -13.42
C GLY A 126 -16.62 -4.20 -14.21
N LYS A 127 -15.79 -3.99 -15.24
CA LYS A 127 -15.29 -5.09 -16.09
C LYS A 127 -14.17 -5.88 -15.45
N VAL A 128 -13.32 -5.24 -14.65
CA VAL A 128 -12.27 -5.92 -13.89
C VAL A 128 -12.68 -6.01 -12.42
N LYS A 129 -12.75 -7.23 -11.90
CA LYS A 129 -13.03 -7.52 -10.48
C LYS A 129 -11.78 -8.10 -9.82
N VAL A 130 -11.66 -7.91 -8.52
CA VAL A 130 -10.52 -8.46 -7.76
C VAL A 130 -11.04 -9.21 -6.53
N ASN A 131 -10.73 -10.49 -6.46
CA ASN A 131 -10.97 -11.30 -5.28
C ASN A 131 -9.76 -11.23 -4.35
N ILE A 132 -9.99 -11.09 -3.05
CA ILE A 132 -8.93 -11.02 -2.06
C ILE A 132 -8.81 -12.35 -1.33
N TYR A 133 -7.59 -12.88 -1.28
CA TYR A 133 -7.24 -14.11 -0.59
C TYR A 133 -6.13 -13.83 0.43
N ALA A 134 -6.51 -13.75 1.69
CA ALA A 134 -5.61 -13.50 2.81
C ALA A 134 -4.93 -14.79 3.30
N ALA A 135 -3.88 -14.66 4.12
CA ALA A 135 -3.16 -15.76 4.74
C ALA A 135 -2.72 -16.87 3.74
N ASP A 136 -2.35 -16.46 2.54
CA ASP A 136 -1.92 -17.38 1.45
C ASP A 136 -2.91 -18.52 1.19
N GLN A 137 -4.22 -18.24 1.28
CA GLN A 137 -5.30 -19.26 1.14
C GLN A 137 -5.20 -20.07 -0.16
N LEU A 138 -4.78 -19.44 -1.27
CA LEU A 138 -4.66 -20.11 -2.57
C LEU A 138 -3.52 -21.15 -2.61
N THR A 139 -2.62 -21.10 -1.63
CA THR A 139 -1.46 -22.00 -1.54
C THR A 139 -1.34 -22.64 -0.15
N ASN A 140 -2.48 -22.85 0.53
CA ASN A 140 -2.56 -23.52 1.83
C ASN A 140 -1.63 -22.93 2.91
N GLY A 141 -1.40 -21.61 2.87
CA GLY A 141 -0.52 -20.90 3.80
C GLY A 141 0.96 -20.95 3.43
N ASN A 142 1.32 -21.46 2.26
CA ASN A 142 2.70 -21.54 1.80
C ASN A 142 3.08 -20.33 0.96
N GLN A 143 3.82 -19.40 1.55
CA GLN A 143 4.25 -18.16 0.89
C GLN A 143 5.13 -18.41 -0.35
N SER A 144 6.02 -19.39 -0.32
CA SER A 144 6.90 -19.69 -1.46
C SER A 144 6.11 -20.22 -2.65
N GLU A 145 5.07 -21.02 -2.40
CA GLU A 145 4.13 -21.45 -3.44
C GLU A 145 3.29 -20.27 -3.94
N GLY A 146 2.95 -19.31 -3.07
CA GLY A 146 2.27 -18.07 -3.42
C GLY A 146 3.04 -17.23 -4.43
N ILE A 147 4.35 -17.09 -4.23
CA ILE A 147 5.24 -16.41 -5.17
C ILE A 147 5.30 -17.17 -6.51
N GLN A 148 5.41 -18.49 -6.46
CA GLN A 148 5.45 -19.31 -7.69
C GLN A 148 4.13 -19.21 -8.46
N ALA A 149 2.98 -19.19 -7.76
CA ALA A 149 1.66 -18.98 -8.35
C ALA A 149 1.56 -17.60 -9.02
N LEU A 150 2.08 -16.54 -8.38
CA LEU A 150 2.16 -15.21 -8.97
C LEU A 150 3.02 -15.18 -10.24
N MET A 151 4.20 -15.80 -10.20
CA MET A 151 5.10 -15.89 -11.36
C MET A 151 4.45 -16.63 -12.53
N ASN A 152 3.62 -17.62 -12.26
CA ASN A 152 2.88 -18.38 -13.25
C ASN A 152 1.60 -17.65 -13.73
N GLY A 153 1.14 -16.64 -12.98
CA GLY A 153 -0.11 -15.91 -13.25
C GLY A 153 -1.38 -16.70 -12.95
N ASP A 154 -1.26 -17.88 -12.32
CA ASP A 154 -2.37 -18.76 -11.95
C ASP A 154 -2.01 -19.56 -10.68
N PRO A 155 -2.88 -19.60 -9.66
CA PRO A 155 -4.16 -18.89 -9.54
C PRO A 155 -4.04 -17.43 -9.07
N VAL A 156 -2.83 -16.88 -8.89
CA VAL A 156 -2.57 -15.54 -8.36
C VAL A 156 -2.11 -14.61 -9.48
N GLN A 157 -2.79 -13.47 -9.66
CA GLN A 157 -2.40 -12.43 -10.63
C GLN A 157 -1.77 -11.22 -9.95
N ILE A 158 -2.09 -10.97 -8.69
CA ILE A 158 -1.57 -9.85 -7.89
C ILE A 158 -1.25 -10.35 -6.50
N SER A 159 -0.20 -9.81 -5.90
CA SER A 159 0.22 -10.25 -4.58
C SER A 159 0.83 -9.11 -3.77
N MET A 160 0.61 -9.15 -2.45
CA MET A 160 1.28 -8.33 -1.46
C MET A 160 2.03 -9.23 -0.48
N HIS A 161 3.36 -9.21 -0.55
CA HIS A 161 4.25 -9.99 0.31
C HIS A 161 5.35 -9.10 0.88
N SER A 162 5.95 -9.54 1.98
CA SER A 162 7.18 -8.91 2.47
C SER A 162 8.33 -9.17 1.50
N ASN A 163 9.13 -8.14 1.22
CA ASN A 163 10.33 -8.28 0.40
C ASN A 163 11.38 -9.23 1.02
N LEU A 164 11.29 -9.51 2.32
CA LEU A 164 12.17 -10.47 3.00
C LEU A 164 12.03 -11.90 2.50
N ILE A 165 10.91 -12.24 1.85
CA ILE A 165 10.69 -13.59 1.31
C ILE A 165 11.49 -13.85 0.03
N TYR A 166 12.02 -12.81 -0.61
CA TYR A 166 12.81 -12.91 -1.84
C TYR A 166 14.33 -12.95 -1.58
N SER A 167 14.76 -12.91 -0.32
CA SER A 167 16.17 -12.90 0.10
C SER A 167 16.76 -14.28 0.29
#